data_0eadf9990711fe931cc3472ce76f4029
#
_entry.id   0eadf9990711fe931cc3472ce76f4029
#
_cell.length_a   1.000
_cell.length_b   1.000
_cell.length_c   1.000
_cell.angle_alpha   90.00
_cell.angle_beta   90.00
_cell.angle_gamma   90.00
#
_symmetry.space_group_name_H-M   'P 1'
#
loop_
_entity.id
_entity.type
_entity.pdbx_description
1 polymer ?
#
loop_
_entity_poly.entity_id
_entity_poly.type
_entity_poly.pdbx_seq_one_letter_code
_entity_poly.pdbx_strand_id
1 'polypeptide(L)'
;MKKTLFHSLTFPPDTISTGMIVSEIAEGINTELHNVEVLASTPQYNIKSFELFDNSNENLSIGSYKNIKVHYIKSKPRKFSNSSRFFQWIDFNFKSILFIYKNRSHYENIFIFSYPPTMNLVCIFASRILKINTVYSLWELYPEIAEKLNEEPNKLLKLFFKYIDNYALKTVNKVVVNSDDLKNYLINKRNITANKINVINHFSPFMKSNYVPNFELNNIFYAGNTGRPQNLSAFLRYFQKYFPSDWKLDIYGAGQEFNNLSEFSNDSIRINNYLERNELENITKEIPFALICLDYEITFEGFPGKTFDYLNMNKVLINFSNPNSAVSKLIDKYGLGFNIDLENPEGLKGKLEDMKSSSEISKILENIKYFQLNVSNKEIAFKRYLELISPSS
;
A
#
# COMPACT_ATOMS: atom_id res chain seq x y z
N MET A 1 -26.71 2.19 17.52
CA MET A 1 -25.70 2.56 16.51
C MET A 1 -24.46 1.71 16.75
N LYS A 2 -24.08 0.90 15.79
CA LYS A 2 -22.93 0.00 15.88
C LYS A 2 -21.64 0.79 15.81
N LYS A 3 -20.71 0.55 16.73
CA LYS A 3 -19.40 1.21 16.72
C LYS A 3 -18.32 0.27 16.21
N THR A 4 -17.55 0.75 15.26
CA THR A 4 -16.42 0.05 14.67
C THR A 4 -15.14 0.84 14.93
N LEU A 5 -14.12 0.18 15.48
CA LEU A 5 -12.79 0.74 15.67
C LEU A 5 -11.89 0.36 14.50
N PHE A 6 -11.28 1.33 13.86
CA PHE A 6 -10.17 1.13 12.92
C PHE A 6 -8.86 1.28 13.67
N HIS A 7 -7.99 0.29 13.58
CA HIS A 7 -6.67 0.33 14.21
C HIS A 7 -5.57 0.27 13.15
N SER A 8 -4.84 1.37 13.01
CA SER A 8 -3.74 1.54 12.07
C SER A 8 -2.58 2.28 12.73
N LEU A 9 -1.34 1.95 12.39
CA LEU A 9 -0.20 2.74 12.87
C LEU A 9 -0.24 4.15 12.29
N THR A 10 -0.54 4.27 10.99
CA THR A 10 -0.53 5.54 10.27
C THR A 10 -1.94 5.96 9.89
N PHE A 11 -2.22 7.25 10.07
CA PHE A 11 -3.48 7.89 9.73
C PHE A 11 -3.21 9.38 9.50
N PRO A 12 -4.04 10.14 8.75
CA PRO A 12 -3.84 11.58 8.65
C PRO A 12 -3.62 12.24 10.02
N PRO A 13 -2.68 13.22 10.16
CA PRO A 13 -2.05 13.96 9.05
C PRO A 13 -0.84 13.30 8.37
N ASP A 14 -0.49 12.05 8.68
CA ASP A 14 0.47 11.31 7.85
C ASP A 14 -0.11 11.05 6.46
N THR A 15 0.57 11.50 5.41
CA THR A 15 0.11 11.42 4.01
C THR A 15 0.63 10.21 3.25
N ILE A 16 1.13 9.19 3.96
CA ILE A 16 1.55 7.95 3.31
C ILE A 16 0.36 7.13 2.81
N SER A 17 0.56 6.39 1.72
CA SER A 17 -0.47 5.64 1.00
C SER A 17 -1.35 4.78 1.93
N THR A 18 -0.75 4.03 2.87
CA THR A 18 -1.50 3.20 3.82
C THR A 18 -2.46 4.02 4.68
N GLY A 19 -1.98 5.12 5.28
CA GLY A 19 -2.80 5.99 6.12
C GLY A 19 -3.94 6.64 5.34
N MET A 20 -3.68 7.05 4.10
CA MET A 20 -4.68 7.65 3.22
C MET A 20 -5.76 6.66 2.79
N ILE A 21 -5.40 5.43 2.43
CA ILE A 21 -6.38 4.38 2.08
C ILE A 21 -7.24 4.04 3.30
N VAL A 22 -6.64 3.88 4.48
CA VAL A 22 -7.38 3.62 5.72
C VAL A 22 -8.38 4.74 6.02
N SER A 23 -7.98 6.01 5.81
CA SER A 23 -8.87 7.16 6.05
C SER A 23 -10.05 7.20 5.08
N GLU A 24 -9.84 6.87 3.81
CA GLU A 24 -10.91 6.79 2.81
C GLU A 24 -11.89 5.64 3.14
N ILE A 25 -11.37 4.47 3.54
CA ILE A 25 -12.24 3.35 3.95
C ILE A 25 -13.04 3.75 5.20
N ALA A 26 -12.39 4.35 6.19
CA ALA A 26 -13.06 4.78 7.42
C ALA A 26 -14.18 5.79 7.13
N GLU A 27 -13.93 6.77 6.25
CA GLU A 27 -14.93 7.75 5.82
C GLU A 27 -16.06 7.09 5.02
N GLY A 28 -15.72 6.25 4.05
CA GLY A 28 -16.72 5.62 3.17
C GLY A 28 -17.67 4.67 3.88
N ILE A 29 -17.28 4.09 5.03
CA ILE A 29 -18.15 3.23 5.83
C ILE A 29 -18.73 3.92 7.06
N ASN A 30 -18.32 5.17 7.37
CA ASN A 30 -18.90 5.97 8.45
C ASN A 30 -20.24 6.54 8.01
N THR A 31 -21.33 5.91 8.44
CA THR A 31 -22.70 6.23 8.06
C THR A 31 -23.56 6.46 9.29
N GLU A 32 -24.81 6.89 9.11
CA GLU A 32 -25.77 7.00 10.22
C GLU A 32 -25.99 5.69 10.98
N LEU A 33 -25.80 4.54 10.33
CA LEU A 33 -25.97 3.23 10.92
C LEU A 33 -24.67 2.66 11.52
N HIS A 34 -23.51 3.11 11.02
CA HIS A 34 -22.19 2.61 11.40
C HIS A 34 -21.27 3.75 11.79
N ASN A 35 -21.01 3.91 13.08
CA ASN A 35 -20.08 4.91 13.58
C ASN A 35 -18.65 4.35 13.60
N VAL A 36 -17.73 5.01 12.91
CA VAL A 36 -16.31 4.64 12.85
C VAL A 36 -15.51 5.57 13.73
N GLU A 37 -14.72 5.00 14.62
CA GLU A 37 -13.65 5.69 15.34
C GLU A 37 -12.30 5.09 14.93
N VAL A 38 -11.23 5.87 14.98
CA VAL A 38 -9.89 5.43 14.60
C VAL A 38 -8.96 5.46 15.80
N LEU A 39 -8.13 4.43 15.95
CA LEU A 39 -7.00 4.38 16.87
C LEU A 39 -5.71 4.33 16.03
N ALA A 40 -4.91 5.38 16.11
CA ALA A 40 -3.68 5.50 15.34
C ALA A 40 -2.53 6.01 16.21
N SER A 41 -1.30 6.01 15.69
CA SER A 41 -0.22 6.71 16.36
C SER A 41 -0.21 8.20 15.97
N THR A 42 0.43 9.02 16.79
CA THR A 42 0.87 10.36 16.33
C THR A 42 1.72 10.24 15.08
N PRO A 43 1.82 11.29 14.23
CA PRO A 43 2.49 11.20 12.93
C PRO A 43 3.87 10.56 12.98
N GLN A 44 4.12 9.64 12.06
CA GLN A 44 5.37 8.87 11.99
C GLN A 44 6.29 9.37 10.89
N TYR A 45 5.73 9.96 9.84
CA TYR A 45 6.43 10.38 8.62
C TYR A 45 6.38 11.90 8.43
N ASN A 46 5.29 12.55 8.79
CA ASN A 46 5.15 14.00 8.68
C ASN A 46 5.65 14.70 9.96
N ILE A 47 6.94 15.04 9.99
CA ILE A 47 7.60 15.64 11.18
C ILE A 47 6.95 16.98 11.55
N LYS A 48 6.56 17.81 10.58
CA LYS A 48 5.91 19.10 10.86
C LYS A 48 4.58 18.94 11.59
N SER A 49 3.81 17.92 11.18
CA SER A 49 2.55 17.59 11.86
C SER A 49 2.77 16.94 13.22
N PHE A 50 3.91 16.27 13.45
CA PHE A 50 4.24 15.69 14.75
C PHE A 50 4.37 16.78 15.84
N GLU A 51 4.94 17.93 15.53
CA GLU A 51 5.12 19.04 16.47
C GLU A 51 3.79 19.51 17.08
N LEU A 52 2.68 19.38 16.36
CA LEU A 52 1.33 19.70 16.86
C LEU A 52 0.89 18.78 18.01
N PHE A 53 1.45 17.57 18.09
CA PHE A 53 1.11 16.55 19.09
C PHE A 53 2.13 16.46 20.23
N ASP A 54 3.35 16.98 20.04
CA ASP A 54 4.46 16.81 21.01
C ASP A 54 4.27 17.65 22.27
N ASN A 55 3.56 18.75 22.17
CA ASN A 55 3.27 19.68 23.28
C ASN A 55 2.24 19.14 24.28
N SER A 56 1.60 18.00 24.02
CA SER A 56 0.68 17.37 24.97
C SER A 56 1.44 16.44 25.92
N ASN A 57 1.26 16.62 27.22
CA ASN A 57 1.81 15.72 28.24
C ASN A 57 1.02 14.38 28.34
N GLU A 58 0.00 14.19 27.52
CA GLU A 58 -0.87 13.03 27.57
C GLU A 58 -0.39 11.92 26.63
N ASN A 59 -0.52 10.66 27.08
CA ASN A 59 -0.20 9.48 26.26
C ASN A 59 -1.20 9.23 25.12
N LEU A 60 -2.36 9.90 25.15
CA LEU A 60 -3.44 9.80 24.20
C LEU A 60 -3.97 11.18 23.89
N SER A 61 -4.00 11.56 22.62
CA SER A 61 -4.64 12.78 22.13
C SER A 61 -5.89 12.44 21.33
N ILE A 62 -6.93 13.23 21.46
CA ILE A 62 -8.17 13.06 20.70
C ILE A 62 -8.23 14.16 19.65
N GLY A 63 -8.44 13.77 18.40
CA GLY A 63 -8.62 14.67 17.28
C GLY A 63 -9.81 14.25 16.42
N SER A 64 -10.03 14.98 15.35
CA SER A 64 -11.00 14.62 14.31
C SER A 64 -10.36 14.74 12.93
N TYR A 65 -10.73 13.85 12.04
CA TYR A 65 -10.38 13.93 10.63
C TYR A 65 -11.65 13.77 9.82
N LYS A 66 -11.99 14.81 9.05
CA LYS A 66 -13.33 14.91 8.46
C LYS A 66 -14.37 14.74 9.58
N ASN A 67 -15.29 13.80 9.49
CA ASN A 67 -16.31 13.54 10.53
C ASN A 67 -15.98 12.29 11.40
N ILE A 68 -14.71 11.88 11.43
CA ILE A 68 -14.27 10.68 12.15
C ILE A 68 -13.51 11.09 13.40
N LYS A 69 -13.89 10.55 14.55
CA LYS A 69 -13.14 10.70 15.80
C LYS A 69 -11.88 9.84 15.77
N VAL A 70 -10.73 10.46 16.04
CA VAL A 70 -9.43 9.80 16.02
C VAL A 70 -8.79 9.87 17.39
N HIS A 71 -8.34 8.71 17.87
CA HIS A 71 -7.56 8.56 19.09
C HIS A 71 -6.09 8.36 18.70
N TYR A 72 -5.24 9.33 18.97
CA TYR A 72 -3.81 9.27 18.65
C TYR A 72 -3.00 8.81 19.88
N ILE A 73 -2.40 7.64 19.80
CA ILE A 73 -1.44 7.15 20.78
C ILE A 73 -0.12 7.89 20.59
N LYS A 74 0.38 8.53 21.64
CA LYS A 74 1.67 9.21 21.58
C LYS A 74 2.79 8.22 21.31
N SER A 75 3.44 8.39 20.17
CA SER A 75 4.58 7.60 19.71
C SER A 75 5.62 8.53 19.10
N LYS A 76 6.90 8.24 19.27
CA LYS A 76 7.98 9.04 18.66
C LYS A 76 7.97 8.90 17.15
N PRO A 77 8.47 9.89 16.39
CA PRO A 77 8.64 9.78 14.94
C PRO A 77 9.46 8.54 14.56
N ARG A 78 9.21 8.03 13.36
CA ARG A 78 9.86 6.81 12.84
C ARG A 78 11.38 6.90 12.92
N LYS A 79 12.01 5.91 13.52
CA LYS A 79 13.47 5.77 13.56
C LYS A 79 13.96 4.93 12.38
N PHE A 80 15.21 5.17 11.95
CA PHE A 80 15.83 4.42 10.85
C PHE A 80 16.37 3.05 11.28
N SER A 81 16.77 2.88 12.54
CA SER A 81 17.27 1.60 13.06
C SER A 81 16.15 0.57 13.21
N ASN A 82 16.36 -0.65 12.71
CA ASN A 82 15.40 -1.75 12.78
C ASN A 82 15.01 -2.12 14.21
N SER A 83 15.97 -2.19 15.13
CA SER A 83 15.72 -2.50 16.55
C SER A 83 14.88 -1.42 17.22
N SER A 84 15.21 -0.14 17.00
CA SER A 84 14.44 0.97 17.57
C SER A 84 13.01 1.02 17.05
N ARG A 85 12.78 0.69 15.75
CA ARG A 85 11.44 0.58 15.18
C ARG A 85 10.65 -0.54 15.82
N PHE A 86 11.26 -1.69 16.03
CA PHE A 86 10.60 -2.83 16.67
C PHE A 86 10.10 -2.49 18.07
N PHE A 87 10.93 -1.83 18.90
CA PHE A 87 10.50 -1.40 20.23
C PHE A 87 9.38 -0.34 20.18
N GLN A 88 9.41 0.58 19.22
CA GLN A 88 8.31 1.53 19.02
C GLN A 88 7.00 0.82 18.67
N TRP A 89 7.04 -0.20 17.83
CA TRP A 89 5.86 -0.99 17.46
C TRP A 89 5.29 -1.77 18.64
N ILE A 90 6.15 -2.34 19.48
CA ILE A 90 5.72 -3.05 20.70
C ILE A 90 5.07 -2.07 21.69
N ASP A 91 5.67 -0.89 21.92
CA ASP A 91 5.09 0.15 22.79
C ASP A 91 3.71 0.61 22.27
N PHE A 92 3.62 0.89 20.97
CA PHE A 92 2.36 1.26 20.32
C PHE A 92 1.30 0.18 20.50
N ASN A 93 1.62 -1.08 20.22
CA ASN A 93 0.67 -2.19 20.34
C ASN A 93 0.25 -2.42 21.79
N PHE A 94 1.16 -2.29 22.75
CA PHE A 94 0.82 -2.40 24.18
C PHE A 94 -0.18 -1.31 24.60
N LYS A 95 0.07 -0.06 24.22
CA LYS A 95 -0.87 1.05 24.47
C LYS A 95 -2.21 0.84 23.76
N SER A 96 -2.18 0.31 22.54
CA SER A 96 -3.38 -0.05 21.79
C SER A 96 -4.20 -1.12 22.49
N ILE A 97 -3.57 -2.18 22.98
CA ILE A 97 -4.21 -3.25 23.75
C ILE A 97 -4.89 -2.68 25.01
N LEU A 98 -4.21 -1.80 25.74
CA LEU A 98 -4.78 -1.15 26.93
C LEU A 98 -5.98 -0.27 26.58
N PHE A 99 -5.91 0.49 25.46
CA PHE A 99 -7.03 1.30 24.99
C PHE A 99 -8.23 0.42 24.62
N ILE A 100 -8.01 -0.61 23.82
CA ILE A 100 -9.08 -1.54 23.39
C ILE A 100 -9.71 -2.24 24.62
N TYR A 101 -8.89 -2.67 25.56
CA TYR A 101 -9.39 -3.30 26.80
C TYR A 101 -10.30 -2.36 27.61
N LYS A 102 -9.86 -1.12 27.81
CA LYS A 102 -10.64 -0.11 28.56
C LYS A 102 -11.97 0.24 27.88
N ASN A 103 -11.98 0.20 26.55
CA ASN A 103 -13.13 0.60 25.74
C ASN A 103 -13.87 -0.58 25.07
N ARG A 104 -13.61 -1.82 25.50
CA ARG A 104 -14.11 -3.04 24.84
C ARG A 104 -15.64 -3.13 24.70
N SER A 105 -16.38 -2.51 25.62
CA SER A 105 -17.84 -2.47 25.56
C SER A 105 -18.40 -1.47 24.55
N HIS A 106 -17.57 -0.58 24.03
CA HIS A 106 -17.98 0.44 23.07
C HIS A 106 -17.92 -0.05 21.62
N TYR A 107 -17.12 -1.09 21.33
CA TYR A 107 -16.87 -1.55 19.97
C TYR A 107 -17.41 -2.95 19.73
N GLU A 108 -18.25 -3.10 18.70
CA GLU A 108 -18.73 -4.40 18.22
C GLU A 108 -17.76 -5.02 17.21
N ASN A 109 -17.07 -4.17 16.44
CA ASN A 109 -16.14 -4.59 15.42
C ASN A 109 -14.81 -3.84 15.55
N ILE A 110 -13.71 -4.53 15.23
CA ILE A 110 -12.37 -3.93 15.10
C ILE A 110 -11.77 -4.33 13.77
N PHE A 111 -11.40 -3.35 12.95
CA PHE A 111 -10.53 -3.53 11.78
C PHE A 111 -9.10 -3.25 12.18
N ILE A 112 -8.19 -4.17 11.91
CA ILE A 112 -6.77 -4.04 12.18
C ILE A 112 -6.02 -4.13 10.85
N PHE A 113 -5.20 -3.11 10.54
CA PHE A 113 -4.39 -3.05 9.34
C PHE A 113 -2.99 -3.59 9.62
N SER A 114 -2.42 -4.38 8.70
CA SER A 114 -1.26 -5.24 8.95
C SER A 114 0.09 -4.54 9.18
N TYR A 115 0.16 -3.22 9.06
CA TYR A 115 1.39 -2.49 9.35
C TYR A 115 1.31 -1.78 10.71
N PRO A 116 2.27 -2.02 11.60
CA PRO A 116 3.47 -2.85 11.51
C PRO A 116 3.17 -4.36 11.67
N PRO A 117 4.16 -5.25 11.38
CA PRO A 117 3.97 -6.71 11.48
C PRO A 117 3.52 -7.19 12.87
N THR A 118 3.79 -6.43 13.92
CA THR A 118 3.39 -6.74 15.30
C THR A 118 1.90 -6.53 15.59
N MET A 119 1.11 -6.00 14.61
CA MET A 119 -0.36 -5.87 14.74
C MET A 119 -1.08 -7.20 14.94
N ASN A 120 -0.46 -8.32 14.56
CA ASN A 120 -0.97 -9.65 14.82
C ASN A 120 -1.20 -9.93 16.33
N LEU A 121 -0.42 -9.32 17.23
CA LEU A 121 -0.61 -9.41 18.69
C LEU A 121 -1.95 -8.75 19.11
N VAL A 122 -2.27 -7.60 18.52
CA VAL A 122 -3.54 -6.89 18.76
C VAL A 122 -4.71 -7.72 18.21
N CYS A 123 -4.53 -8.36 17.03
CA CYS A 123 -5.51 -9.26 16.44
C CYS A 123 -5.86 -10.42 17.39
N ILE A 124 -4.85 -11.09 17.95
CA ILE A 124 -5.03 -12.19 18.90
C ILE A 124 -5.76 -11.71 20.16
N PHE A 125 -5.34 -10.56 20.70
CA PHE A 125 -5.94 -10.00 21.90
C PHE A 125 -7.42 -9.64 21.67
N ALA A 126 -7.74 -8.92 20.61
CA ALA A 126 -9.10 -8.50 20.31
C ALA A 126 -10.02 -9.69 20.02
N SER A 127 -9.59 -10.62 19.15
CA SER A 127 -10.42 -11.72 18.70
C SER A 127 -10.53 -12.86 19.73
N ARG A 128 -9.41 -13.26 20.34
CA ARG A 128 -9.37 -14.46 21.19
C ARG A 128 -9.68 -14.15 22.66
N ILE A 129 -9.15 -13.04 23.18
CA ILE A 129 -9.28 -12.69 24.61
C ILE A 129 -10.55 -11.89 24.83
N LEU A 130 -10.77 -10.83 24.07
CA LEU A 130 -11.94 -9.96 24.22
C LEU A 130 -13.17 -10.47 23.45
N LYS A 131 -12.99 -11.39 22.49
CA LYS A 131 -14.05 -11.95 21.63
C LYS A 131 -14.83 -10.87 20.86
N ILE A 132 -14.15 -9.78 20.49
CA ILE A 132 -14.70 -8.73 19.63
C ILE A 132 -14.60 -9.20 18.17
N ASN A 133 -15.61 -8.94 17.34
CA ASN A 133 -15.55 -9.27 15.94
C ASN A 133 -14.37 -8.53 15.28
N THR A 134 -13.36 -9.28 14.84
CA THR A 134 -12.08 -8.74 14.38
C THR A 134 -11.87 -9.08 12.92
N VAL A 135 -11.64 -8.04 12.11
CA VAL A 135 -11.25 -8.13 10.70
C VAL A 135 -9.78 -7.72 10.59
N TYR A 136 -8.95 -8.60 10.04
CA TYR A 136 -7.53 -8.33 9.80
C TYR A 136 -7.29 -8.02 8.33
N SER A 137 -6.95 -6.78 8.03
CA SER A 137 -6.64 -6.30 6.67
C SER A 137 -5.15 -6.49 6.40
N LEU A 138 -4.81 -7.57 5.70
CA LEU A 138 -3.45 -8.00 5.40
C LEU A 138 -3.03 -7.51 4.01
N TRP A 139 -2.16 -6.50 3.95
CA TRP A 139 -1.69 -5.90 2.71
C TRP A 139 -0.25 -6.28 2.37
N GLU A 140 0.54 -6.64 3.38
CA GLU A 140 1.89 -7.14 3.26
C GLU A 140 2.04 -8.38 4.14
N LEU A 141 2.71 -9.41 3.64
CA LEU A 141 2.86 -10.67 4.35
C LEU A 141 4.23 -10.77 5.00
N TYR A 142 4.24 -10.79 6.33
CA TYR A 142 5.43 -11.05 7.14
C TYR A 142 5.39 -12.47 7.74
N PRO A 143 6.55 -13.14 7.87
CA PRO A 143 7.92 -12.67 7.56
C PRO A 143 8.33 -12.82 6.09
N GLU A 144 7.45 -13.25 5.19
CA GLU A 144 7.79 -13.61 3.81
C GLU A 144 8.44 -12.45 3.03
N ILE A 145 7.91 -11.22 3.15
CA ILE A 145 8.51 -10.07 2.46
C ILE A 145 9.91 -9.74 2.99
N ALA A 146 10.12 -9.85 4.31
CA ALA A 146 11.44 -9.62 4.90
C ALA A 146 12.46 -10.68 4.46
N GLU A 147 12.00 -11.94 4.29
CA GLU A 147 12.81 -13.04 3.74
C GLU A 147 13.26 -12.74 2.32
N LYS A 148 12.35 -12.30 1.47
CA LYS A 148 12.64 -11.94 0.07
C LYS A 148 13.66 -10.80 -0.04
N LEU A 149 13.63 -9.88 0.89
CA LEU A 149 14.55 -8.72 0.93
C LEU A 149 15.86 -9.00 1.70
N ASN A 150 16.09 -10.25 2.12
CA ASN A 150 17.24 -10.63 2.96
C ASN A 150 17.35 -9.77 4.25
N GLU A 151 16.20 -9.34 4.80
CA GLU A 151 16.10 -8.56 6.04
C GLU A 151 15.65 -9.42 7.22
N GLU A 152 15.62 -10.72 7.05
CA GLU A 152 15.09 -11.63 8.04
C GLU A 152 15.98 -11.76 9.28
N PRO A 153 15.37 -11.88 10.45
CA PRO A 153 16.06 -12.28 11.65
C PRO A 153 16.54 -13.74 11.53
N ASN A 154 17.27 -14.21 12.54
CA ASN A 154 17.71 -15.59 12.56
C ASN A 154 16.52 -16.57 12.38
N LYS A 155 16.80 -17.80 11.93
CA LYS A 155 15.81 -18.82 11.56
C LYS A 155 14.77 -19.11 12.66
N LEU A 156 15.18 -19.11 13.93
CA LEU A 156 14.27 -19.36 15.07
C LEU A 156 13.26 -18.22 15.25
N LEU A 157 13.74 -16.99 15.16
CA LEU A 157 12.89 -15.80 15.31
C LEU A 157 11.89 -15.68 14.15
N LYS A 158 12.31 -16.04 12.93
CA LYS A 158 11.43 -16.15 11.76
C LYS A 158 10.29 -17.16 11.99
N LEU A 159 10.63 -18.37 12.45
CA LEU A 159 9.62 -19.38 12.76
C LEU A 159 8.64 -18.92 13.83
N PHE A 160 9.14 -18.21 14.84
CA PHE A 160 8.31 -17.64 15.89
C PHE A 160 7.34 -16.58 15.35
N PHE A 161 7.82 -15.62 14.54
CA PHE A 161 6.94 -14.62 13.92
C PHE A 161 5.91 -15.26 12.99
N LYS A 162 6.32 -16.23 12.19
CA LYS A 162 5.40 -16.97 11.32
C LYS A 162 4.34 -17.72 12.11
N TYR A 163 4.69 -18.29 13.25
CA TYR A 163 3.75 -18.97 14.14
C TYR A 163 2.71 -18.00 14.73
N ILE A 164 3.16 -16.85 15.26
CA ILE A 164 2.27 -15.82 15.83
C ILE A 164 1.35 -15.26 14.75
N ASP A 165 1.87 -14.93 13.59
CA ASP A 165 1.08 -14.40 12.47
C ASP A 165 0.03 -15.43 12.02
N ASN A 166 0.43 -16.69 11.87
CA ASN A 166 -0.48 -17.76 11.51
C ASN A 166 -1.58 -17.99 12.57
N TYR A 167 -1.23 -17.85 13.85
CA TYR A 167 -2.19 -17.92 14.93
C TYR A 167 -3.18 -16.75 14.91
N ALA A 168 -2.70 -15.53 14.65
CA ALA A 168 -3.57 -14.37 14.47
C ALA A 168 -4.56 -14.57 13.32
N LEU A 169 -4.07 -14.99 12.14
CA LEU A 169 -4.89 -15.27 10.96
C LEU A 169 -5.97 -16.34 11.23
N LYS A 170 -5.66 -17.34 12.06
CA LYS A 170 -6.62 -18.38 12.44
C LYS A 170 -7.66 -17.91 13.45
N THR A 171 -7.33 -16.96 14.32
CA THR A 171 -8.21 -16.51 15.40
C THR A 171 -9.16 -15.39 15.02
N VAL A 172 -8.77 -14.48 14.12
CA VAL A 172 -9.65 -13.39 13.65
C VAL A 172 -10.89 -13.94 12.92
N ASN A 173 -11.95 -13.16 12.88
CA ASN A 173 -13.22 -13.57 12.24
C ASN A 173 -13.12 -13.53 10.72
N LYS A 174 -12.53 -12.49 10.17
CA LYS A 174 -12.32 -12.30 8.73
C LYS A 174 -10.91 -11.79 8.45
N VAL A 175 -10.40 -12.15 7.28
CA VAL A 175 -9.14 -11.65 6.73
C VAL A 175 -9.46 -10.95 5.42
N VAL A 176 -8.95 -9.74 5.23
CA VAL A 176 -9.02 -9.02 3.96
C VAL A 176 -7.64 -9.02 3.32
N VAL A 177 -7.57 -9.36 2.06
CA VAL A 177 -6.34 -9.32 1.25
C VAL A 177 -6.58 -8.51 -0.02
N ASN A 178 -5.51 -8.02 -0.63
CA ASN A 178 -5.57 -7.13 -1.79
C ASN A 178 -5.38 -7.86 -3.14
N SER A 179 -5.17 -9.18 -3.14
CA SER A 179 -4.99 -9.97 -4.36
C SER A 179 -5.44 -11.42 -4.20
N ASP A 180 -5.82 -12.05 -5.32
CA ASP A 180 -6.12 -13.47 -5.35
C ASP A 180 -4.86 -14.33 -5.09
N ASP A 181 -3.68 -13.87 -5.51
CA ASP A 181 -2.41 -14.56 -5.25
C ASP A 181 -2.14 -14.68 -3.75
N LEU A 182 -2.31 -13.59 -2.99
CA LEU A 182 -2.17 -13.63 -1.54
C LEU A 182 -3.22 -14.51 -0.87
N LYS A 183 -4.48 -14.47 -1.34
CA LYS A 183 -5.54 -15.38 -0.89
C LYS A 183 -5.13 -16.84 -1.09
N ASN A 184 -4.69 -17.19 -2.30
CA ASN A 184 -4.30 -18.55 -2.65
C ASN A 184 -3.09 -19.02 -1.81
N TYR A 185 -2.13 -18.13 -1.56
CA TYR A 185 -1.01 -18.44 -0.67
C TYR A 185 -1.48 -18.73 0.76
N LEU A 186 -2.35 -17.91 1.31
CA LEU A 186 -2.88 -18.12 2.66
C LEU A 186 -3.64 -19.45 2.78
N ILE A 187 -4.40 -19.83 1.77
CA ILE A 187 -5.11 -21.12 1.74
C ILE A 187 -4.10 -22.28 1.66
N ASN A 188 -3.22 -22.24 0.66
CA ASN A 188 -2.39 -23.40 0.29
C ASN A 188 -1.15 -23.57 1.17
N LYS A 189 -0.56 -22.47 1.68
CA LYS A 189 0.71 -22.50 2.43
C LYS A 189 0.56 -22.17 3.91
N ARG A 190 -0.49 -21.43 4.28
CA ARG A 190 -0.76 -21.03 5.66
C ARG A 190 -1.93 -21.78 6.28
N ASN A 191 -2.65 -22.62 5.49
CA ASN A 191 -3.83 -23.39 5.90
C ASN A 191 -4.91 -22.52 6.55
N ILE A 192 -5.21 -21.37 5.95
CA ILE A 192 -6.30 -20.49 6.36
C ILE A 192 -7.54 -20.85 5.55
N THR A 193 -8.67 -20.99 6.23
CA THR A 193 -9.94 -21.38 5.63
C THR A 193 -10.43 -20.36 4.61
N ALA A 194 -10.77 -20.79 3.40
CA ALA A 194 -11.10 -19.94 2.27
C ALA A 194 -12.28 -18.96 2.54
N ASN A 195 -13.31 -19.40 3.28
CA ASN A 195 -14.48 -18.56 3.62
C ASN A 195 -14.17 -17.42 4.60
N LYS A 196 -13.00 -17.44 5.24
CA LYS A 196 -12.50 -16.36 6.07
C LYS A 196 -11.87 -15.23 5.27
N ILE A 197 -11.37 -15.53 4.04
CA ILE A 197 -10.53 -14.63 3.27
C ILE A 197 -11.37 -13.92 2.22
N ASN A 198 -11.39 -12.60 2.30
CA ASN A 198 -12.08 -11.71 1.39
C ASN A 198 -11.06 -10.94 0.56
N VAL A 199 -11.16 -10.97 -0.76
CA VAL A 199 -10.32 -10.18 -1.63
C VAL A 199 -11.01 -8.84 -1.88
N ILE A 200 -10.40 -7.75 -1.40
CA ILE A 200 -10.84 -6.39 -1.68
C ILE A 200 -9.68 -5.66 -2.34
N ASN A 201 -9.84 -5.37 -3.63
CA ASN A 201 -8.81 -4.67 -4.39
C ASN A 201 -8.56 -3.29 -3.80
N HIS A 202 -7.30 -2.85 -3.84
CA HIS A 202 -6.97 -1.48 -3.53
C HIS A 202 -7.58 -0.52 -4.55
N PHE A 203 -7.72 0.71 -4.14
CA PHE A 203 -8.14 1.84 -4.96
C PHE A 203 -7.22 3.03 -4.66
N SER A 204 -7.21 4.02 -5.53
CA SER A 204 -6.54 5.28 -5.24
C SER A 204 -7.36 6.10 -4.26
N PRO A 205 -6.76 6.61 -3.16
CA PRO A 205 -7.44 7.53 -2.25
C PRO A 205 -7.69 8.91 -2.89
N PHE A 206 -7.10 9.17 -4.06
CA PHE A 206 -7.16 10.45 -4.74
C PHE A 206 -8.27 10.49 -5.80
N MET A 207 -8.63 11.70 -6.20
CA MET A 207 -9.61 11.91 -7.26
C MET A 207 -9.05 11.43 -8.61
N LYS A 208 -9.96 10.94 -9.45
CA LYS A 208 -9.63 10.57 -10.82
C LYS A 208 -9.32 11.81 -11.65
N SER A 209 -8.24 11.78 -12.40
CA SER A 209 -7.92 12.82 -13.38
C SER A 209 -8.82 12.70 -14.61
N ASN A 210 -9.30 13.84 -15.10
CA ASN A 210 -9.99 13.93 -16.39
C ASN A 210 -9.04 14.25 -17.55
N TYR A 211 -7.76 14.44 -17.25
CA TYR A 211 -6.75 14.78 -18.22
C TYR A 211 -6.23 13.54 -18.95
N VAL A 212 -6.06 13.64 -20.27
CA VAL A 212 -5.42 12.60 -21.09
C VAL A 212 -4.00 13.06 -21.37
N PRO A 213 -2.96 12.27 -20.98
CA PRO A 213 -1.56 12.63 -21.23
C PRO A 213 -1.20 12.72 -22.71
N ASN A 214 -0.08 13.35 -23.00
CA ASN A 214 0.44 13.47 -24.37
C ASN A 214 1.27 12.24 -24.75
N PHE A 215 0.70 11.32 -25.52
CA PHE A 215 1.33 10.06 -25.92
C PHE A 215 2.39 10.21 -27.03
N GLU A 216 2.59 11.42 -27.58
CA GLU A 216 3.74 11.70 -28.46
C GLU A 216 5.07 11.74 -27.68
N LEU A 217 5.00 12.00 -26.37
CA LEU A 217 6.18 12.08 -25.51
C LEU A 217 6.72 10.68 -25.17
N ASN A 218 8.04 10.52 -25.21
CA ASN A 218 8.77 9.33 -24.75
C ASN A 218 9.23 9.50 -23.30
N ASN A 219 8.30 9.88 -22.43
CA ASN A 219 8.61 10.21 -21.05
C ASN A 219 7.93 9.24 -20.07
N ILE A 220 8.73 8.77 -19.14
CA ILE A 220 8.28 7.93 -18.01
C ILE A 220 8.50 8.72 -16.72
N PHE A 221 7.63 8.57 -15.75
CA PHE A 221 7.94 9.01 -14.40
C PHE A 221 7.75 7.90 -13.36
N TYR A 222 8.46 8.04 -12.27
CA TYR A 222 8.28 7.28 -11.04
C TYR A 222 8.09 8.26 -9.88
N ALA A 223 7.14 7.99 -8.99
CA ALA A 223 6.96 8.79 -7.79
C ALA A 223 6.75 7.95 -6.54
N GLY A 224 7.41 8.34 -5.45
CA GLY A 224 7.20 7.75 -4.12
C GLY A 224 8.46 7.21 -3.44
N ASN A 225 8.27 6.23 -2.57
CA ASN A 225 9.37 5.65 -1.79
C ASN A 225 10.43 4.99 -2.68
N THR A 226 11.70 5.30 -2.40
CA THR A 226 12.89 4.73 -3.05
C THR A 226 13.61 3.79 -2.07
N GLY A 227 12.90 2.77 -1.60
CA GLY A 227 13.43 1.77 -0.70
C GLY A 227 13.88 0.49 -1.43
N ARG A 228 14.44 -0.47 -0.68
CA ARG A 228 14.90 -1.76 -1.21
C ARG A 228 13.81 -2.53 -1.98
N PRO A 229 12.54 -2.57 -1.51
CA PRO A 229 11.52 -3.30 -2.25
C PRO A 229 11.28 -2.80 -3.68
N GLN A 230 11.62 -1.56 -3.98
CA GLN A 230 11.48 -0.98 -5.31
C GLN A 230 12.64 -1.28 -6.24
N ASN A 231 13.85 -1.48 -5.72
CA ASN A 231 15.07 -1.80 -6.46
C ASN A 231 15.28 -0.94 -7.73
N LEU A 232 15.12 0.39 -7.56
CA LEU A 232 15.20 1.34 -8.68
C LEU A 232 16.56 1.32 -9.37
N SER A 233 17.65 1.07 -8.64
CA SER A 233 18.98 0.98 -9.23
C SER A 233 19.08 -0.13 -10.28
N ALA A 234 18.36 -1.25 -10.12
CA ALA A 234 18.32 -2.29 -11.13
C ALA A 234 17.59 -1.82 -12.40
N PHE A 235 16.46 -1.13 -12.24
CA PHE A 235 15.74 -0.54 -13.37
C PHE A 235 16.57 0.55 -14.07
N LEU A 236 17.27 1.41 -13.35
CA LEU A 236 18.07 2.48 -13.93
C LEU A 236 19.20 1.93 -14.80
N ARG A 237 19.89 0.86 -14.35
CA ARG A 237 20.87 0.15 -15.20
C ARG A 237 20.23 -0.44 -16.46
N TYR A 238 19.03 -1.03 -16.31
CA TYR A 238 18.28 -1.57 -17.44
C TYR A 238 17.86 -0.46 -18.41
N PHE A 239 17.36 0.67 -17.89
CA PHE A 239 16.95 1.82 -18.69
C PHE A 239 18.12 2.37 -19.53
N GLN A 240 19.28 2.62 -18.92
CA GLN A 240 20.47 3.11 -19.61
C GLN A 240 20.97 2.18 -20.73
N LYS A 241 20.75 0.88 -20.57
CA LYS A 241 21.28 -0.12 -21.52
C LYS A 241 20.33 -0.41 -22.67
N TYR A 242 19.02 -0.44 -22.44
CA TYR A 242 18.05 -1.02 -23.37
C TYR A 242 16.99 -0.04 -23.88
N PHE A 243 16.72 1.06 -23.17
CA PHE A 243 15.75 2.04 -23.67
C PHE A 243 16.37 2.87 -24.81
N PRO A 244 15.55 3.25 -25.83
CA PRO A 244 16.02 4.17 -26.88
C PRO A 244 16.46 5.53 -26.29
N SER A 245 17.44 6.17 -26.92
CA SER A 245 18.08 7.39 -26.43
C SER A 245 17.16 8.61 -26.33
N ASP A 246 16.03 8.59 -27.02
CA ASP A 246 14.99 9.64 -27.01
C ASP A 246 13.99 9.47 -25.85
N TRP A 247 14.08 8.37 -25.09
CA TRP A 247 13.26 8.18 -23.88
C TRP A 247 13.86 8.90 -22.68
N LYS A 248 12.99 9.46 -21.85
CA LYS A 248 13.35 10.19 -20.63
C LYS A 248 12.66 9.60 -19.43
N LEU A 249 13.33 9.65 -18.29
CA LEU A 249 12.83 9.16 -17.01
C LEU A 249 12.99 10.22 -15.93
N ASP A 250 11.87 10.56 -15.29
CA ASP A 250 11.83 11.45 -14.14
C ASP A 250 11.50 10.66 -12.88
N ILE A 251 12.37 10.69 -11.87
CA ILE A 251 12.13 10.08 -10.57
C ILE A 251 11.87 11.19 -9.56
N TYR A 252 10.73 11.10 -8.86
CA TYR A 252 10.33 11.98 -7.76
C TYR A 252 10.20 11.14 -6.50
N GLY A 253 11.09 11.28 -5.53
CA GLY A 253 11.03 10.38 -4.40
C GLY A 253 11.86 10.75 -3.19
N ALA A 254 11.69 9.94 -2.17
CA ALA A 254 12.53 9.92 -0.97
C ALA A 254 12.56 8.51 -0.41
N GLY A 255 13.61 8.16 0.30
CA GLY A 255 13.75 6.84 0.92
C GLY A 255 15.18 6.45 1.17
N GLN A 256 15.37 5.21 1.64
CA GLN A 256 16.66 4.72 2.07
C GLN A 256 17.71 4.69 0.94
N GLU A 257 17.26 4.37 -0.30
CA GLU A 257 18.14 4.23 -1.47
C GLU A 257 18.25 5.53 -2.29
N PHE A 258 17.57 6.62 -1.88
CA PHE A 258 17.45 7.83 -2.71
C PHE A 258 18.80 8.43 -3.08
N ASN A 259 19.72 8.54 -2.13
CA ASN A 259 21.04 9.14 -2.37
C ASN A 259 21.88 8.35 -3.38
N ASN A 260 21.66 7.02 -3.44
CA ASN A 260 22.40 6.16 -4.37
C ASN A 260 21.92 6.33 -5.83
N LEU A 261 20.72 6.89 -6.04
CA LEU A 261 20.17 7.08 -7.37
C LEU A 261 20.82 8.24 -8.12
N SER A 262 21.43 9.19 -7.41
CA SER A 262 22.06 10.38 -8.01
C SER A 262 23.17 10.04 -9.00
N GLU A 263 23.86 8.90 -8.84
CA GLU A 263 24.91 8.44 -9.76
C GLU A 263 24.39 8.12 -11.16
N PHE A 264 23.08 7.88 -11.32
CA PHE A 264 22.43 7.58 -12.62
C PHE A 264 21.95 8.83 -13.33
N SER A 265 22.02 10.01 -12.70
CA SER A 265 21.51 11.26 -13.29
C SER A 265 22.28 11.66 -14.52
N ASN A 266 21.58 11.96 -15.62
CA ASN A 266 22.12 12.41 -16.91
C ASN A 266 21.03 13.13 -17.72
N ASP A 267 21.25 13.41 -19.01
CA ASP A 267 20.30 14.12 -19.88
C ASP A 267 18.96 13.36 -20.08
N SER A 268 18.96 12.04 -19.91
CA SER A 268 17.77 11.18 -20.04
C SER A 268 17.16 10.76 -18.71
N ILE A 269 17.88 10.90 -17.58
CA ILE A 269 17.43 10.49 -16.25
C ILE A 269 17.56 11.65 -15.29
N ARG A 270 16.43 12.10 -14.72
CA ARG A 270 16.38 13.15 -13.72
C ARG A 270 15.93 12.58 -12.38
N ILE A 271 16.73 12.84 -11.34
CA ILE A 271 16.43 12.41 -9.97
C ILE A 271 16.02 13.64 -9.17
N ASN A 272 14.77 13.68 -8.74
CA ASN A 272 14.15 14.80 -8.04
C ASN A 272 13.69 14.38 -6.65
N ASN A 273 13.67 15.34 -5.72
CA ASN A 273 13.12 15.14 -4.39
C ASN A 273 11.63 14.80 -4.44
N TYR A 274 11.13 14.28 -3.32
CA TYR A 274 9.70 14.05 -3.13
C TYR A 274 8.89 15.33 -3.36
N LEU A 275 7.78 15.18 -4.04
CA LEU A 275 6.80 16.24 -4.29
C LEU A 275 5.48 15.91 -3.61
N GLU A 276 4.80 16.92 -3.12
CA GLU A 276 3.41 16.78 -2.69
C GLU A 276 2.49 16.43 -3.86
N ARG A 277 1.39 15.77 -3.57
CA ARG A 277 0.51 15.18 -4.60
C ARG A 277 0.08 16.16 -5.69
N ASN A 278 -0.41 17.33 -5.31
CA ASN A 278 -0.90 18.33 -6.27
C ASN A 278 0.22 18.85 -7.20
N GLU A 279 1.42 19.02 -6.66
CA GLU A 279 2.58 19.44 -7.43
C GLU A 279 3.02 18.32 -8.39
N LEU A 280 3.06 17.08 -7.90
CA LEU A 280 3.37 15.92 -8.74
C LEU A 280 2.39 15.78 -9.91
N GLU A 281 1.08 15.88 -9.65
CA GLU A 281 0.06 15.80 -10.70
C GLU A 281 0.25 16.88 -11.78
N ASN A 282 0.55 18.10 -11.37
CA ASN A 282 0.77 19.21 -12.30
C ASN A 282 2.02 18.98 -13.16
N ILE A 283 3.14 18.57 -12.56
CA ILE A 283 4.41 18.38 -13.26
C ILE A 283 4.35 17.16 -14.19
N THR A 284 3.69 16.07 -13.75
CA THR A 284 3.60 14.84 -14.53
C THR A 284 2.38 14.78 -15.44
N LYS A 285 1.58 15.86 -15.52
CA LYS A 285 0.33 15.90 -16.26
C LYS A 285 0.47 15.38 -17.68
N GLU A 286 1.44 15.90 -18.44
CA GLU A 286 1.69 15.55 -19.83
C GLU A 286 2.41 14.19 -20.00
N ILE A 287 3.09 13.68 -18.97
CA ILE A 287 3.87 12.44 -19.07
C ILE A 287 2.94 11.24 -19.22
N PRO A 288 3.04 10.46 -20.31
CA PRO A 288 2.07 9.39 -20.59
C PRO A 288 2.31 8.10 -19.80
N PHE A 289 3.55 7.82 -19.43
CA PHE A 289 3.94 6.53 -18.86
C PHE A 289 4.37 6.65 -17.41
N ALA A 290 3.98 5.69 -16.60
CA ALA A 290 4.37 5.61 -15.20
C ALA A 290 5.04 4.27 -14.88
N LEU A 291 6.17 4.34 -14.18
CA LEU A 291 6.95 3.17 -13.81
C LEU A 291 6.43 2.53 -12.53
N ILE A 292 6.14 1.24 -12.61
CA ILE A 292 6.06 0.35 -11.46
C ILE A 292 7.36 -0.45 -11.39
N CYS A 293 8.03 -0.40 -10.26
CA CYS A 293 9.28 -1.11 -10.04
C CYS A 293 9.23 -1.85 -8.72
N LEU A 294 9.51 -3.16 -8.77
CA LEU A 294 9.65 -4.03 -7.61
C LEU A 294 10.87 -4.92 -7.77
N ASP A 295 11.50 -5.23 -6.63
CA ASP A 295 12.54 -6.24 -6.58
C ASP A 295 12.02 -7.56 -7.17
N TYR A 296 12.86 -8.22 -7.97
CA TYR A 296 12.49 -9.44 -8.70
C TYR A 296 12.07 -10.60 -7.79
N GLU A 297 12.56 -10.61 -6.56
CA GLU A 297 12.20 -11.63 -5.57
C GLU A 297 10.77 -11.45 -5.02
N ILE A 298 10.18 -10.24 -5.12
CA ILE A 298 8.83 -9.97 -4.62
C ILE A 298 7.79 -10.44 -5.63
N THR A 299 6.89 -11.33 -5.21
CA THR A 299 5.81 -11.85 -6.06
C THR A 299 4.42 -11.44 -5.57
N PHE A 300 3.96 -11.97 -4.43
CA PHE A 300 2.62 -11.69 -3.87
C PHE A 300 2.69 -11.07 -2.46
N GLU A 301 3.86 -10.96 -1.89
CA GLU A 301 4.10 -10.52 -0.51
C GLU A 301 3.78 -9.04 -0.30
N GLY A 302 3.81 -8.27 -1.38
CA GLY A 302 3.46 -6.86 -1.40
C GLY A 302 2.86 -6.44 -2.73
N PHE A 303 2.02 -5.42 -2.70
CA PHE A 303 1.39 -4.84 -3.88
C PHE A 303 1.61 -3.31 -3.88
N PRO A 304 2.21 -2.72 -4.93
CA PRO A 304 2.51 -1.30 -4.94
C PRO A 304 1.24 -0.45 -5.09
N GLY A 305 0.87 0.27 -4.05
CA GLY A 305 -0.32 1.13 -4.04
C GLY A 305 -0.32 2.21 -5.12
N LYS A 306 0.88 2.69 -5.53
CA LYS A 306 1.04 3.66 -6.62
C LYS A 306 0.47 3.19 -7.97
N THR A 307 0.31 1.88 -8.17
CA THR A 307 -0.36 1.32 -9.36
C THR A 307 -1.73 1.95 -9.57
N PHE A 308 -2.52 2.05 -8.51
CA PHE A 308 -3.87 2.61 -8.57
C PHE A 308 -3.86 4.13 -8.74
N ASP A 309 -2.87 4.81 -8.14
CA ASP A 309 -2.69 6.26 -8.29
C ASP A 309 -2.35 6.65 -9.72
N TYR A 310 -1.44 5.91 -10.36
CA TYR A 310 -1.06 6.15 -11.75
C TYR A 310 -2.20 5.88 -12.72
N LEU A 311 -2.96 4.81 -12.49
CA LEU A 311 -4.16 4.54 -13.27
C LEU A 311 -5.21 5.63 -13.11
N ASN A 312 -5.39 6.20 -11.90
CA ASN A 312 -6.28 7.34 -11.67
C ASN A 312 -5.82 8.63 -12.37
N MET A 313 -4.52 8.74 -12.66
CA MET A 313 -3.94 9.81 -13.48
C MET A 313 -3.97 9.50 -14.99
N ASN A 314 -4.66 8.43 -15.43
CA ASN A 314 -4.72 7.93 -16.81
C ASN A 314 -3.33 7.61 -17.41
N LYS A 315 -2.38 7.13 -16.59
CA LYS A 315 -1.04 6.76 -17.05
C LYS A 315 -1.02 5.30 -17.49
N VAL A 316 -0.36 5.04 -18.63
CA VAL A 316 -0.05 3.68 -19.07
C VAL A 316 1.11 3.14 -18.24
N LEU A 317 0.95 1.94 -17.71
CA LEU A 317 1.94 1.37 -16.80
C LEU A 317 3.09 0.71 -17.57
N ILE A 318 4.31 1.01 -17.17
CA ILE A 318 5.51 0.25 -17.53
C ILE A 318 5.98 -0.45 -16.26
N ASN A 319 6.00 -1.77 -16.27
CA ASN A 319 6.30 -2.54 -15.07
C ASN A 319 7.62 -3.31 -15.20
N PHE A 320 8.48 -3.08 -14.22
CA PHE A 320 9.76 -3.77 -14.04
C PHE A 320 9.69 -4.59 -12.75
N SER A 321 9.27 -5.83 -12.86
CA SER A 321 9.15 -6.75 -11.72
C SER A 321 9.14 -8.20 -12.21
N ASN A 322 9.09 -9.13 -11.28
CA ASN A 322 8.93 -10.55 -11.61
C ASN A 322 7.65 -10.78 -12.43
N PRO A 323 7.67 -11.56 -13.53
CA PRO A 323 6.48 -11.84 -14.33
C PRO A 323 5.38 -12.57 -13.52
N ASN A 324 5.76 -13.27 -12.45
CA ASN A 324 4.81 -13.90 -11.53
C ASN A 324 4.34 -12.99 -10.41
N SER A 325 4.74 -11.71 -10.39
CA SER A 325 4.29 -10.76 -9.38
C SER A 325 2.79 -10.48 -9.52
N ALA A 326 2.13 -10.15 -8.41
CA ALA A 326 0.71 -9.82 -8.41
C ALA A 326 0.41 -8.60 -9.32
N VAL A 327 1.34 -7.64 -9.39
CA VAL A 327 1.19 -6.47 -10.25
C VAL A 327 1.39 -6.81 -11.73
N SER A 328 2.35 -7.69 -12.09
CA SER A 328 2.51 -8.15 -13.47
C SER A 328 1.25 -8.84 -13.98
N LYS A 329 0.72 -9.77 -13.19
CA LYS A 329 -0.53 -10.47 -13.51
C LYS A 329 -1.72 -9.53 -13.64
N LEU A 330 -1.80 -8.48 -12.80
CA LEU A 330 -2.85 -7.48 -12.89
C LEU A 330 -2.78 -6.72 -14.21
N ILE A 331 -1.58 -6.26 -14.60
CA ILE A 331 -1.35 -5.54 -15.85
C ILE A 331 -1.74 -6.37 -17.05
N ASP A 332 -1.31 -7.65 -17.10
CA ASP A 332 -1.65 -8.56 -18.20
C ASP A 332 -3.14 -8.87 -18.24
N LYS A 333 -3.75 -9.16 -17.09
CA LYS A 333 -5.17 -9.52 -16.99
C LYS A 333 -6.10 -8.43 -17.50
N TYR A 334 -5.77 -7.18 -17.24
CA TYR A 334 -6.63 -6.05 -17.57
C TYR A 334 -6.09 -5.19 -18.72
N GLY A 335 -4.91 -5.46 -19.27
CA GLY A 335 -4.29 -4.69 -20.35
C GLY A 335 -4.04 -3.24 -19.96
N LEU A 336 -3.37 -2.98 -18.83
CA LEU A 336 -3.18 -1.65 -18.24
C LEU A 336 -1.86 -0.98 -18.64
N GLY A 337 -1.11 -1.60 -19.51
CA GLY A 337 0.23 -1.24 -19.93
C GLY A 337 1.01 -2.48 -20.30
N PHE A 338 2.33 -2.53 -20.05
CA PHE A 338 3.10 -3.71 -20.36
C PHE A 338 4.12 -4.07 -19.26
N ASN A 339 4.41 -5.36 -19.19
CA ASN A 339 5.49 -5.91 -18.38
C ASN A 339 6.77 -5.94 -19.22
N ILE A 340 7.87 -5.42 -18.67
CA ILE A 340 9.19 -5.54 -19.29
C ILE A 340 9.61 -7.03 -19.25
N ASP A 341 9.97 -7.55 -20.40
CA ASP A 341 10.49 -8.90 -20.53
C ASP A 341 12.00 -8.89 -20.24
N LEU A 342 12.38 -9.39 -19.07
CA LEU A 342 13.77 -9.44 -18.65
C LEU A 342 14.55 -10.58 -19.32
N GLU A 343 13.86 -11.58 -19.90
CA GLU A 343 14.48 -12.69 -20.62
C GLU A 343 14.76 -12.30 -22.08
N ASN A 344 14.01 -11.33 -22.63
CA ASN A 344 14.21 -10.81 -23.99
C ASN A 344 14.30 -9.28 -23.99
N PRO A 345 15.37 -8.68 -23.42
CA PRO A 345 15.51 -7.23 -23.33
C PRO A 345 15.68 -6.54 -24.70
N GLU A 346 16.21 -7.23 -25.70
CA GLU A 346 16.38 -6.70 -27.07
C GLU A 346 15.03 -6.45 -27.77
N GLY A 347 13.98 -7.16 -27.38
CA GLY A 347 12.62 -6.95 -27.88
C GLY A 347 11.92 -5.69 -27.33
N LEU A 348 12.53 -4.99 -26.37
CA LEU A 348 11.92 -3.82 -25.71
C LEU A 348 11.55 -2.72 -26.70
N LYS A 349 12.46 -2.38 -27.63
CA LYS A 349 12.23 -1.29 -28.61
C LYS A 349 10.96 -1.54 -29.43
N GLY A 350 10.79 -2.73 -29.98
CA GLY A 350 9.58 -3.07 -30.73
C GLY A 350 8.32 -2.96 -29.86
N LYS A 351 8.36 -3.45 -28.63
CA LYS A 351 7.25 -3.32 -27.68
C LYS A 351 6.88 -1.86 -27.38
N LEU A 352 7.86 -0.98 -27.23
CA LEU A 352 7.63 0.45 -27.00
C LEU A 352 6.97 1.12 -28.22
N GLU A 353 7.41 0.76 -29.44
CA GLU A 353 6.82 1.23 -30.69
C GLU A 353 5.37 0.75 -30.85
N ASP A 354 5.13 -0.55 -30.64
CA ASP A 354 3.78 -1.15 -30.71
C ASP A 354 2.82 -0.51 -29.70
N MET A 355 3.27 -0.33 -28.46
CA MET A 355 2.48 0.29 -27.40
C MET A 355 2.08 1.73 -27.73
N LYS A 356 2.92 2.48 -28.44
CA LYS A 356 2.65 3.88 -28.84
C LYS A 356 1.73 3.99 -30.05
N SER A 357 1.35 2.90 -30.70
CA SER A 357 0.37 2.96 -31.77
C SER A 357 -0.98 3.50 -31.25
N SER A 358 -1.63 4.35 -32.04
CA SER A 358 -2.89 5.00 -31.63
C SER A 358 -3.97 4.01 -31.26
N SER A 359 -4.01 2.84 -31.92
CA SER A 359 -4.98 1.76 -31.63
C SER A 359 -4.70 1.11 -30.29
N GLU A 360 -3.45 0.83 -29.96
CA GLU A 360 -3.10 0.18 -28.69
C GLU A 360 -3.26 1.15 -27.50
N ILE A 361 -2.86 2.41 -27.65
CA ILE A 361 -3.11 3.45 -26.64
C ILE A 361 -4.61 3.57 -26.33
N SER A 362 -5.44 3.67 -27.37
CA SER A 362 -6.90 3.79 -27.20
C SER A 362 -7.47 2.61 -26.42
N LYS A 363 -7.05 1.39 -26.77
CA LYS A 363 -7.45 0.17 -26.10
C LYS A 363 -6.99 0.14 -24.62
N ILE A 364 -5.75 0.52 -24.33
CA ILE A 364 -5.24 0.59 -22.97
C ILE A 364 -6.02 1.62 -22.14
N LEU A 365 -6.33 2.79 -22.69
CA LEU A 365 -7.11 3.81 -22.00
C LEU A 365 -8.56 3.36 -21.71
N GLU A 366 -9.19 2.64 -22.64
CA GLU A 366 -10.48 2.00 -22.38
C GLU A 366 -10.41 0.96 -21.26
N ASN A 367 -9.37 0.15 -21.25
CA ASN A 367 -9.10 -0.82 -20.19
C ASN A 367 -8.87 -0.15 -18.84
N ILE A 368 -8.10 0.94 -18.80
CA ILE A 368 -7.89 1.73 -17.58
C ILE A 368 -9.23 2.28 -17.07
N LYS A 369 -10.05 2.83 -17.94
CA LYS A 369 -11.40 3.32 -17.58
C LYS A 369 -12.29 2.20 -17.03
N TYR A 370 -12.30 1.05 -17.69
CA TYR A 370 -13.03 -0.13 -17.20
C TYR A 370 -12.54 -0.56 -15.81
N PHE A 371 -11.22 -0.66 -15.64
CA PHE A 371 -10.59 -1.05 -14.39
C PHE A 371 -10.94 -0.10 -13.23
N GLN A 372 -10.86 1.21 -13.47
CA GLN A 372 -11.22 2.25 -12.50
C GLN A 372 -12.70 2.17 -12.06
N LEU A 373 -13.59 1.81 -12.96
CA LEU A 373 -15.04 1.75 -12.68
C LEU A 373 -15.47 0.45 -12.01
N ASN A 374 -14.85 -0.67 -12.37
CA ASN A 374 -15.36 -1.99 -12.03
C ASN A 374 -14.45 -2.79 -11.08
N VAL A 375 -13.18 -2.43 -10.95
CA VAL A 375 -12.20 -3.21 -10.18
C VAL A 375 -11.58 -2.38 -9.05
N SER A 376 -10.99 -1.23 -9.38
CA SER A 376 -10.36 -0.30 -8.44
C SER A 376 -11.30 0.86 -8.12
N ASN A 377 -12.49 0.56 -7.65
CA ASN A 377 -13.54 1.53 -7.34
C ASN A 377 -13.75 1.62 -5.83
N LYS A 378 -13.67 2.85 -5.27
CA LYS A 378 -13.80 3.04 -3.82
C LYS A 378 -15.21 2.65 -3.32
N GLU A 379 -16.27 2.95 -4.04
CA GLU A 379 -17.65 2.62 -3.62
C GLU A 379 -17.85 1.10 -3.53
N ILE A 380 -17.29 0.35 -4.50
CA ILE A 380 -17.31 -1.11 -4.46
C ILE A 380 -16.51 -1.61 -3.25
N ALA A 381 -15.35 -1.03 -2.97
CA ALA A 381 -14.54 -1.40 -1.83
C ALA A 381 -15.29 -1.10 -0.51
N PHE A 382 -15.88 0.09 -0.36
CA PHE A 382 -16.63 0.49 0.84
C PHE A 382 -17.81 -0.45 1.11
N LYS A 383 -18.58 -0.80 0.06
CA LYS A 383 -19.67 -1.76 0.18
C LYS A 383 -19.17 -3.11 0.70
N ARG A 384 -18.06 -3.62 0.16
CA ARG A 384 -17.46 -4.88 0.61
C ARG A 384 -16.95 -4.82 2.05
N TYR A 385 -16.35 -3.69 2.47
CA TYR A 385 -15.94 -3.49 3.87
C TYR A 385 -17.15 -3.45 4.81
N LEU A 386 -18.25 -2.81 4.41
CA LEU A 386 -19.52 -2.80 5.18
C LEU A 386 -20.11 -4.20 5.36
N GLU A 387 -20.05 -5.05 4.33
CA GLU A 387 -20.51 -6.44 4.39
C GLU A 387 -19.76 -7.28 5.45
N LEU A 388 -18.52 -6.91 5.79
CA LEU A 388 -17.73 -7.64 6.80
C LEU A 388 -18.16 -7.34 8.24
N ILE A 389 -18.83 -6.22 8.48
CA ILE A 389 -19.29 -5.78 9.81
C ILE A 389 -20.82 -5.92 9.98
N SER A 390 -21.53 -6.18 8.89
CA SER A 390 -22.96 -6.50 8.98
C SER A 390 -23.15 -7.88 9.60
N PRO A 391 -24.17 -8.11 10.46
CA PRO A 391 -24.48 -9.44 10.92
C PRO A 391 -24.74 -10.32 9.70
N SER A 392 -24.16 -11.52 9.70
CA SER A 392 -24.53 -12.55 8.73
C SER A 392 -26.03 -12.81 8.91
N SER A 393 -26.83 -12.43 7.89
CA SER A 393 -28.24 -12.70 7.83
C SER A 393 -28.51 -14.20 7.84
#